data_3cce972674f9d016c17a0f1b27484bc1
#
_entry.id   3cce972674f9d016c17a0f1b27484bc1
#
_cell.length_a   1.000
_cell.length_b   1.000
_cell.length_c   1.000
_cell.angle_alpha   90.00
_cell.angle_beta   90.00
_cell.angle_gamma   90.00
#
_symmetry.space_group_name_H-M   'P 1'
#
loop_
_entity.id
_entity.type
_entity.pdbx_description
1 polymer ?
#
loop_
_entity_poly.entity_id
_entity_poly.type
_entity_poly.pdbx_seq_one_letter_code
_entity_poly.pdbx_strand_id
1 'polypeptide(L)'
;MPPTTRFLRTILPLLVAVILVPCVFASGPYVIGSANTVTADPLVTRPSTTPCVVQLFSDASFFDFNVENFSYAPPSGCPGPWAKVVLESDINLNAGIQYDRTANFWLGPVNIYFGTTSEPSPSEGPSWHIESDLTDYSSIFYTAQSGQADIGNTLCCGLTSTIYASASLEFYPLAEGQTAPVAADQVLALSAGPSGGTVALTTGSSTLSGTFTFPTNVESAYLDVYAQGQSGDEFWYTCVPNDVATELESCTNTGFRETEVTIDGQAAGVAPVFPWIFTGGIDPFLWFPIPGVQTLNFTPYRVNLTPFAGLLSNGQQHTVSLSVYNADSYFSASASLLLYLDSGSAQTTGAVTEDTLTGPSPVVTENVNVQPTYIRGTVNVSSKRNFVISGYVNTSKGKVTTKVAQTANFVNHQSFNITGSKYVQNITQNTTLNSNTTVTQKGVSAVITSQDFTFPLTVDISEVFLSNGNINQTTNANQTYQDTTSTTQSGAVTYSSFLKNAGQHVDTLEFDSSFNLLGNTGQSSAQQYDYFDSTGAVYNCAIAAAANALTGFDPGCTQ
;
A
#
# COMPACT_ATOMS: atom_id res chain seq x y z
N MET A 1 -61.84 70.20 -5.94
CA MET A 1 -61.53 69.15 -4.97
C MET A 1 -60.75 68.11 -5.72
N PRO A 2 -59.43 67.89 -5.48
CA PRO A 2 -58.65 66.88 -6.18
C PRO A 2 -58.63 65.58 -5.38
N PRO A 3 -58.46 64.44 -6.04
CA PRO A 3 -58.40 63.10 -5.38
C PRO A 3 -56.98 62.75 -4.90
N THR A 4 -56.93 62.12 -3.76
CA THR A 4 -55.76 61.62 -3.09
C THR A 4 -55.20 60.38 -3.75
N THR A 5 -53.96 60.43 -4.23
CA THR A 5 -53.17 59.26 -4.71
C THR A 5 -52.55 58.47 -3.54
N ARG A 6 -52.97 57.19 -3.41
CA ARG A 6 -52.32 56.23 -2.52
C ARG A 6 -51.10 55.61 -3.20
N PHE A 7 -49.91 55.79 -2.61
CA PHE A 7 -48.72 55.04 -2.98
C PHE A 7 -48.79 53.63 -2.38
N LEU A 8 -48.83 52.62 -3.25
CA LEU A 8 -48.65 51.22 -2.88
C LEU A 8 -47.14 50.94 -2.86
N ARG A 9 -46.57 50.66 -1.66
CA ARG A 9 -45.20 50.13 -1.52
C ARG A 9 -45.26 48.61 -1.73
N THR A 10 -44.75 48.14 -2.85
CA THR A 10 -44.46 46.73 -3.09
C THR A 10 -43.20 46.34 -2.33
N ILE A 11 -43.37 45.50 -1.31
CA ILE A 11 -42.28 44.81 -0.62
C ILE A 11 -41.93 43.58 -1.46
N LEU A 12 -40.76 43.57 -2.07
CA LEU A 12 -40.20 42.42 -2.77
C LEU A 12 -39.56 41.48 -1.70
N PRO A 13 -40.01 40.23 -1.54
CA PRO A 13 -39.32 39.30 -0.63
C PRO A 13 -38.00 38.86 -1.26
N LEU A 14 -36.90 39.15 -0.58
CA LEU A 14 -35.59 38.62 -0.90
C LEU A 14 -35.60 37.09 -0.57
N LEU A 15 -35.69 36.27 -1.61
CA LEU A 15 -35.52 34.83 -1.47
C LEU A 15 -34.02 34.54 -1.24
N VAL A 16 -33.64 34.35 -0.01
CA VAL A 16 -32.31 33.78 0.30
C VAL A 16 -32.37 32.28 -0.04
N ALA A 17 -31.82 31.93 -1.19
CA ALA A 17 -31.57 30.52 -1.52
C ALA A 17 -30.47 30.01 -0.59
N VAL A 18 -30.86 29.29 0.45
CA VAL A 18 -29.93 28.48 1.22
C VAL A 18 -29.52 27.32 0.32
N ILE A 19 -28.33 27.40 -0.26
CA ILE A 19 -27.71 26.29 -0.94
C ILE A 19 -27.33 25.31 0.19
N LEU A 20 -28.14 24.29 0.40
CA LEU A 20 -27.80 23.12 1.16
C LEU A 20 -26.74 22.39 0.31
N VAL A 21 -25.46 22.63 0.59
CA VAL A 21 -24.39 21.74 0.18
C VAL A 21 -24.68 20.44 0.93
N PRO A 22 -24.91 19.31 0.24
CA PRO A 22 -24.97 18.04 0.94
C PRO A 22 -23.58 17.83 1.57
N CYS A 23 -23.47 17.93 2.90
CA CYS A 23 -22.37 17.31 3.60
C CYS A 23 -22.50 15.81 3.30
N VAL A 24 -21.69 15.30 2.40
CA VAL A 24 -21.40 13.88 2.32
C VAL A 24 -20.69 13.60 3.64
N PHE A 25 -21.41 13.01 4.59
CA PHE A 25 -20.80 12.52 5.81
C PHE A 25 -19.85 11.41 5.36
N ALA A 26 -18.55 11.58 5.64
CA ALA A 26 -17.61 10.48 5.71
C ALA A 26 -18.28 9.35 6.47
N SER A 27 -18.00 8.11 6.10
CA SER A 27 -18.58 6.91 6.71
C SER A 27 -18.67 7.14 8.21
N GLY A 28 -19.90 7.15 8.74
CA GLY A 28 -20.15 7.49 10.14
C GLY A 28 -19.43 6.52 11.08
N PRO A 29 -19.45 6.79 12.40
CA PRO A 29 -18.73 5.97 13.39
C PRO A 29 -19.09 4.50 13.23
N TYR A 30 -18.18 3.61 13.62
CA TYR A 30 -18.40 2.16 13.63
C TYR A 30 -19.82 1.81 14.10
N VAL A 31 -20.59 1.08 13.28
CA VAL A 31 -21.98 0.74 13.56
C VAL A 31 -22.10 -0.76 13.78
N ILE A 32 -22.43 -1.18 15.00
CA ILE A 32 -22.69 -2.59 15.31
C ILE A 32 -23.85 -3.11 14.46
N GLY A 33 -23.65 -4.28 13.84
CA GLY A 33 -24.61 -4.90 12.92
C GLY A 33 -24.48 -4.42 11.46
N SER A 34 -23.60 -3.47 11.17
CA SER A 34 -23.33 -3.03 9.80
C SER A 34 -22.50 -4.05 9.03
N ALA A 35 -22.85 -4.30 7.78
CA ALA A 35 -22.05 -5.05 6.80
C ALA A 35 -21.15 -4.13 5.97
N ASN A 36 -21.14 -2.82 6.24
CA ASN A 36 -20.29 -1.87 5.50
C ASN A 36 -18.82 -2.12 5.79
N THR A 37 -17.98 -1.90 4.78
CA THR A 37 -16.52 -2.06 4.91
C THR A 37 -15.96 -1.18 6.02
N VAL A 38 -15.14 -1.77 6.88
CA VAL A 38 -14.54 -1.09 8.03
C VAL A 38 -13.14 -1.61 8.30
N THR A 39 -12.20 -0.71 8.64
CA THR A 39 -10.83 -1.04 9.03
C THR A 39 -10.49 -0.47 10.40
N ALA A 40 -9.48 -1.04 11.07
CA ALA A 40 -8.91 -0.48 12.29
C ALA A 40 -7.80 0.55 12.00
N ASP A 41 -7.56 0.89 10.74
CA ASP A 41 -6.47 1.79 10.34
C ASP A 41 -6.74 3.21 10.86
N PRO A 42 -5.73 3.93 11.39
CA PRO A 42 -5.90 5.28 11.90
C PRO A 42 -6.09 6.30 10.77
N LEU A 43 -6.82 7.35 11.07
CA LEU A 43 -6.76 8.57 10.27
C LEU A 43 -5.39 9.25 10.42
N VAL A 44 -4.96 9.97 9.38
CA VAL A 44 -3.74 10.76 9.43
C VAL A 44 -3.89 11.88 10.48
N THR A 45 -2.96 11.98 11.41
CA THR A 45 -2.99 13.04 12.45
C THR A 45 -2.87 14.43 11.83
N ARG A 46 -3.82 15.32 12.14
CA ARG A 46 -3.89 16.69 11.64
C ARG A 46 -3.23 17.69 12.56
N PRO A 47 -2.52 18.72 12.02
CA PRO A 47 -2.17 19.91 12.76
C PRO A 47 -3.42 20.68 13.24
N SER A 48 -3.25 21.56 14.21
CA SER A 48 -4.36 22.41 14.72
C SER A 48 -4.73 23.58 13.81
N THR A 49 -3.96 23.84 12.75
CA THR A 49 -4.25 24.91 11.78
C THR A 49 -5.37 24.47 10.84
N THR A 50 -6.14 25.45 10.35
CA THR A 50 -7.22 25.17 9.37
C THR A 50 -6.61 24.89 8.00
N PRO A 51 -6.92 23.76 7.36
CA PRO A 51 -6.39 23.43 6.04
C PRO A 51 -7.03 24.27 4.92
N CYS A 52 -6.32 24.43 3.83
CA CYS A 52 -6.92 24.73 2.53
C CYS A 52 -7.18 23.41 1.81
N VAL A 53 -8.41 23.18 1.40
CA VAL A 53 -8.83 21.97 0.71
C VAL A 53 -8.86 22.20 -0.81
N VAL A 54 -8.24 21.28 -1.55
CA VAL A 54 -8.29 21.25 -3.02
C VAL A 54 -9.00 19.97 -3.44
N GLN A 55 -10.21 20.10 -3.97
CA GLN A 55 -10.93 18.98 -4.56
C GLN A 55 -10.21 18.53 -5.84
N LEU A 56 -9.88 17.26 -5.95
CA LEU A 56 -9.30 16.66 -7.16
C LEU A 56 -10.41 16.23 -8.11
N PHE A 57 -11.33 15.41 -7.61
CA PHE A 57 -12.55 14.99 -8.33
C PHE A 57 -13.65 14.67 -7.31
N SER A 58 -14.91 14.66 -7.75
CA SER A 58 -16.07 14.42 -6.89
C SER A 58 -17.07 13.52 -7.59
N ASP A 59 -17.49 12.46 -6.91
CA ASP A 59 -18.48 11.49 -7.36
C ASP A 59 -18.19 10.94 -8.77
N ALA A 60 -16.91 10.75 -9.08
CA ALA A 60 -16.47 10.14 -10.33
C ALA A 60 -16.92 8.68 -10.40
N SER A 61 -17.48 8.27 -11.55
CA SER A 61 -18.05 6.93 -11.72
C SER A 61 -17.16 6.06 -12.61
N PHE A 62 -16.79 4.89 -12.10
CA PHE A 62 -15.96 3.90 -12.78
C PHE A 62 -16.81 2.67 -13.12
N PHE A 63 -17.06 2.46 -14.41
CA PHE A 63 -17.87 1.36 -14.94
C PHE A 63 -17.25 0.71 -16.18
N ASP A 64 -16.08 1.20 -16.59
CA ASP A 64 -15.25 0.69 -17.67
C ASP A 64 -13.75 0.88 -17.31
N PHE A 65 -12.84 0.75 -18.26
CA PHE A 65 -11.41 0.94 -18.07
C PHE A 65 -10.92 2.37 -18.39
N ASN A 66 -11.84 3.34 -18.50
CA ASN A 66 -11.46 4.73 -18.68
C ASN A 66 -11.07 5.36 -17.34
N VAL A 67 -10.05 6.20 -17.39
CA VAL A 67 -9.61 6.98 -16.24
C VAL A 67 -10.45 8.26 -16.08
N GLU A 68 -10.65 8.71 -14.86
CA GLU A 68 -11.16 10.04 -14.54
C GLU A 68 -9.99 11.03 -14.52
N ASN A 69 -10.02 12.01 -15.43
CA ASN A 69 -8.99 13.04 -15.53
C ASN A 69 -9.38 14.29 -14.74
N PHE A 70 -8.44 14.84 -13.98
CA PHE A 70 -8.63 16.06 -13.21
C PHE A 70 -7.49 17.05 -13.40
N SER A 71 -7.70 18.28 -12.97
CA SER A 71 -6.70 19.34 -12.97
C SER A 71 -6.44 19.78 -11.53
N TYR A 72 -5.18 19.82 -11.15
CA TYR A 72 -4.73 20.33 -9.88
C TYR A 72 -4.12 21.73 -10.04
N ALA A 73 -4.40 22.63 -9.11
CA ALA A 73 -3.70 23.89 -8.93
C ALA A 73 -3.39 24.11 -7.45
N PRO A 74 -2.20 24.65 -7.10
CA PRO A 74 -1.84 24.95 -5.72
C PRO A 74 -2.86 25.84 -5.03
N PRO A 75 -3.17 25.63 -3.74
CA PRO A 75 -4.14 26.46 -3.01
C PRO A 75 -3.64 27.87 -2.85
N SER A 76 -4.29 28.84 -3.48
CA SER A 76 -3.87 30.25 -3.47
C SER A 76 -3.89 30.90 -2.08
N GLY A 77 -4.73 30.39 -1.16
CA GLY A 77 -4.87 30.86 0.21
C GLY A 77 -3.86 30.27 1.21
N CYS A 78 -3.15 29.23 0.84
CA CYS A 78 -2.20 28.49 1.70
C CYS A 78 -0.91 28.20 0.93
N PRO A 79 -0.05 29.18 0.69
CA PRO A 79 1.24 28.93 0.07
C PRO A 79 2.09 28.03 0.98
N GLY A 80 2.85 27.10 0.40
CA GLY A 80 3.81 26.29 1.15
C GLY A 80 4.99 27.14 1.72
N PRO A 81 5.81 26.56 2.59
CA PRO A 81 5.79 25.16 2.99
C PRO A 81 4.63 24.81 3.95
N TRP A 82 4.15 23.59 3.87
CA TRP A 82 3.03 23.09 4.69
C TRP A 82 3.52 22.28 5.89
N ALA A 83 2.77 22.35 7.00
CA ALA A 83 2.98 21.48 8.16
C ALA A 83 2.57 20.04 7.87
N LYS A 84 1.57 19.86 7.01
CA LYS A 84 1.05 18.57 6.58
C LYS A 84 0.34 18.71 5.24
N VAL A 85 0.42 17.65 4.43
CA VAL A 85 -0.42 17.47 3.24
C VAL A 85 -1.08 16.10 3.36
N VAL A 86 -2.40 16.05 3.32
CA VAL A 86 -3.17 14.82 3.43
C VAL A 86 -4.01 14.63 2.18
N LEU A 87 -3.94 13.45 1.59
CA LEU A 87 -4.92 12.98 0.62
C LEU A 87 -6.07 12.31 1.39
N GLU A 88 -7.29 12.69 1.07
CA GLU A 88 -8.51 12.01 1.51
C GLU A 88 -9.27 11.47 0.31
N SER A 89 -9.85 10.28 0.43
CA SER A 89 -10.76 9.76 -0.58
C SER A 89 -11.87 8.94 0.05
N ASP A 90 -13.10 9.19 -0.42
CA ASP A 90 -14.28 8.38 -0.14
C ASP A 90 -14.58 7.55 -1.39
N ILE A 91 -14.67 6.23 -1.22
CA ILE A 91 -14.94 5.28 -2.28
C ILE A 91 -16.17 4.44 -1.89
N ASN A 92 -17.05 4.19 -2.85
CA ASN A 92 -18.24 3.36 -2.64
C ASN A 92 -18.64 2.61 -3.92
N LEU A 93 -19.42 1.55 -3.74
CA LEU A 93 -19.99 0.75 -4.81
C LEU A 93 -21.51 0.65 -4.65
N ASN A 94 -22.21 0.47 -5.78
CA ASN A 94 -23.60 0.02 -5.72
C ASN A 94 -23.66 -1.45 -5.27
N ALA A 95 -24.74 -1.82 -4.57
CA ALA A 95 -25.07 -3.23 -4.38
C ALA A 95 -25.15 -3.95 -5.73
N GLY A 96 -24.58 -5.14 -5.82
CA GLY A 96 -24.49 -5.88 -7.06
C GLY A 96 -23.41 -6.95 -7.01
N ILE A 97 -22.88 -7.30 -8.18
CA ILE A 97 -21.78 -8.24 -8.34
C ILE A 97 -20.61 -7.50 -8.95
N GLN A 98 -19.48 -7.51 -8.31
CA GLN A 98 -18.20 -7.01 -8.79
C GLN A 98 -17.07 -7.71 -8.02
N TYR A 99 -15.90 -7.82 -8.65
CA TYR A 99 -14.66 -8.21 -8.01
C TYR A 99 -13.92 -6.98 -7.49
N ASP A 100 -12.93 -7.19 -6.60
CA ASP A 100 -11.97 -6.16 -6.22
C ASP A 100 -11.28 -5.59 -7.47
N ARG A 101 -10.98 -4.30 -7.42
CA ARG A 101 -10.31 -3.59 -8.51
C ARG A 101 -9.10 -2.85 -7.97
N THR A 102 -8.02 -2.86 -8.72
CA THR A 102 -6.89 -1.98 -8.44
C THR A 102 -7.32 -0.53 -8.61
N ALA A 103 -6.97 0.30 -7.64
CA ALA A 103 -7.27 1.72 -7.62
C ALA A 103 -5.99 2.54 -7.45
N ASN A 104 -5.77 3.50 -8.35
CA ASN A 104 -4.59 4.36 -8.37
C ASN A 104 -4.98 5.80 -8.64
N PHE A 105 -4.41 6.73 -7.87
CA PHE A 105 -4.49 8.17 -8.18
C PHE A 105 -3.10 8.71 -8.49
N TRP A 106 -3.04 9.52 -9.53
CA TRP A 106 -1.80 10.06 -10.07
C TRP A 106 -1.87 11.57 -10.17
N LEU A 107 -0.79 12.24 -9.76
CA LEU A 107 -0.62 13.66 -10.01
C LEU A 107 0.58 13.84 -10.93
N GLY A 108 0.35 14.22 -12.20
CA GLY A 108 1.32 14.02 -13.24
C GLY A 108 1.75 12.54 -13.28
N PRO A 109 3.05 12.24 -13.33
CA PRO A 109 3.55 10.87 -13.33
C PRO A 109 3.65 10.23 -11.94
N VAL A 110 3.45 10.99 -10.84
CA VAL A 110 3.66 10.53 -9.45
C VAL A 110 2.40 9.86 -8.93
N ASN A 111 2.55 8.63 -8.42
CA ASN A 111 1.48 7.93 -7.70
C ASN A 111 1.27 8.58 -6.34
N ILE A 112 0.03 8.99 -6.04
CA ILE A 112 -0.37 9.59 -4.75
C ILE A 112 -1.31 8.72 -3.94
N TYR A 113 -1.82 7.63 -4.54
CA TYR A 113 -2.61 6.58 -3.89
C TYR A 113 -2.53 5.29 -4.68
N PHE A 114 -2.37 4.17 -3.97
CA PHE A 114 -2.42 2.83 -4.53
C PHE A 114 -3.11 1.88 -3.54
N GLY A 115 -4.14 1.18 -4.00
CA GLY A 115 -4.89 0.20 -3.21
C GLY A 115 -5.80 -0.66 -4.08
N THR A 116 -6.69 -1.40 -3.44
CA THR A 116 -7.77 -2.12 -4.10
C THR A 116 -9.13 -1.68 -3.55
N THR A 117 -10.21 -2.08 -4.21
CA THR A 117 -11.57 -1.81 -3.76
C THR A 117 -12.11 -2.96 -2.91
N SER A 118 -13.10 -2.66 -2.07
CA SER A 118 -13.93 -3.70 -1.45
C SER A 118 -14.90 -4.28 -2.46
N GLU A 119 -15.29 -5.55 -2.31
CA GLU A 119 -16.34 -6.17 -3.12
C GLU A 119 -17.74 -5.86 -2.57
N PRO A 120 -18.75 -5.64 -3.43
CA PRO A 120 -20.14 -5.54 -3.02
C PRO A 120 -20.78 -6.91 -2.88
N SER A 121 -21.93 -6.97 -2.22
CA SER A 121 -22.84 -8.10 -2.28
C SER A 121 -24.12 -7.72 -3.07
N PRO A 122 -24.95 -8.69 -3.47
CA PRO A 122 -26.22 -8.38 -4.13
C PRO A 122 -27.15 -7.44 -3.34
N SER A 123 -26.97 -7.32 -2.04
CA SER A 123 -27.81 -6.51 -1.14
C SER A 123 -27.09 -5.33 -0.50
N GLU A 124 -25.74 -5.30 -0.56
CA GLU A 124 -24.94 -4.28 0.11
C GLU A 124 -23.94 -3.66 -0.84
N GLY A 125 -23.93 -2.33 -0.92
CA GLY A 125 -22.93 -1.54 -1.62
C GLY A 125 -21.98 -0.93 -0.59
N PRO A 126 -20.75 -1.45 -0.45
CA PRO A 126 -19.83 -0.98 0.56
C PRO A 126 -19.34 0.44 0.30
N SER A 127 -19.00 1.14 1.37
CA SER A 127 -18.30 2.43 1.32
C SER A 127 -17.17 2.44 2.34
N TRP A 128 -16.07 3.12 2.03
CA TRP A 128 -14.94 3.29 2.93
C TRP A 128 -14.24 4.61 2.66
N HIS A 129 -13.50 5.06 3.67
CA HIS A 129 -12.65 6.24 3.63
C HIS A 129 -11.19 5.82 3.70
N ILE A 130 -10.32 6.53 2.98
CA ILE A 130 -8.87 6.35 3.03
C ILE A 130 -8.18 7.69 3.17
N GLU A 131 -7.04 7.69 3.86
CA GLU A 131 -6.17 8.84 3.98
C GLU A 131 -4.70 8.45 3.78
N SER A 132 -3.94 9.35 3.17
CA SER A 132 -2.50 9.20 2.99
C SER A 132 -1.76 10.48 3.35
N ASP A 133 -0.71 10.35 4.17
CA ASP A 133 0.21 11.46 4.47
C ASP A 133 1.17 11.67 3.30
N LEU A 134 0.96 12.74 2.55
CA LEU A 134 1.78 13.12 1.40
C LEU A 134 2.74 14.27 1.70
N THR A 135 3.04 14.54 2.97
CA THR A 135 3.91 15.65 3.38
C THR A 135 5.32 15.55 2.77
N ASP A 136 5.89 14.33 2.69
CA ASP A 136 7.18 14.09 2.02
C ASP A 136 7.17 14.40 0.53
N TYR A 137 5.99 14.38 -0.08
CA TYR A 137 5.75 14.64 -1.50
C TYR A 137 5.44 16.12 -1.80
N SER A 138 5.58 17.01 -0.82
CA SER A 138 5.17 18.44 -0.93
C SER A 138 5.68 19.14 -2.18
N SER A 139 6.86 18.77 -2.69
CA SER A 139 7.45 19.43 -3.87
C SER A 139 6.61 19.33 -5.14
N ILE A 140 5.78 18.28 -5.30
CA ILE A 140 4.91 18.14 -6.48
C ILE A 140 3.68 19.05 -6.42
N PHE A 141 3.36 19.60 -5.25
CA PHE A 141 2.16 20.42 -5.05
C PHE A 141 2.37 21.93 -5.26
N TYR A 142 3.60 22.36 -5.57
CA TYR A 142 3.87 23.78 -5.83
C TYR A 142 3.48 24.25 -7.23
N THR A 143 3.19 23.34 -8.15
CA THR A 143 2.88 23.66 -9.55
C THR A 143 1.54 23.06 -9.98
N ALA A 144 0.82 23.79 -10.83
CA ALA A 144 -0.38 23.25 -11.46
C ALA A 144 -0.02 22.13 -12.44
N GLN A 145 -0.80 21.05 -12.41
CA GLN A 145 -0.60 19.90 -13.28
C GLN A 145 -1.88 19.09 -13.46
N SER A 146 -1.93 18.25 -14.46
CA SER A 146 -3.01 17.27 -14.65
C SER A 146 -2.82 16.08 -13.71
N GLY A 147 -3.92 15.43 -13.40
CA GLY A 147 -3.92 14.14 -12.69
C GLY A 147 -4.96 13.21 -13.28
N GLN A 148 -4.93 11.96 -12.84
CA GLN A 148 -5.92 10.96 -13.20
C GLN A 148 -6.20 10.02 -12.02
N ALA A 149 -7.45 9.58 -11.90
CA ALA A 149 -7.85 8.45 -11.07
C ALA A 149 -8.13 7.27 -12.01
N ASP A 150 -7.45 6.16 -11.75
CA ASP A 150 -7.59 4.92 -12.50
C ASP A 150 -8.13 3.84 -11.54
N ILE A 151 -9.41 3.49 -11.72
CA ILE A 151 -10.06 2.36 -11.07
C ILE A 151 -10.70 1.55 -12.19
N GLY A 152 -9.93 0.62 -12.76
CA GLY A 152 -10.38 -0.20 -13.86
C GLY A 152 -11.60 -1.04 -13.45
N ASN A 153 -12.71 -0.91 -14.19
CA ASN A 153 -13.94 -1.65 -13.93
C ASN A 153 -14.57 -2.16 -15.23
N THR A 154 -15.61 -2.98 -15.13
CA THR A 154 -16.42 -3.40 -16.27
C THR A 154 -17.80 -3.86 -15.81
N LEU A 155 -18.82 -3.53 -16.58
CA LEU A 155 -20.21 -3.95 -16.37
C LEU A 155 -20.65 -4.99 -17.41
N CYS A 156 -19.84 -6.03 -17.63
CA CYS A 156 -20.17 -7.14 -18.54
C CYS A 156 -20.22 -8.46 -17.79
N CYS A 157 -20.73 -9.47 -18.49
CA CYS A 157 -20.56 -10.88 -18.09
C CYS A 157 -21.12 -11.23 -16.70
N GLY A 158 -22.17 -10.53 -16.27
CA GLY A 158 -22.81 -10.70 -14.95
C GLY A 158 -22.33 -9.72 -13.88
N LEU A 159 -21.32 -8.91 -14.14
CA LEU A 159 -20.87 -7.83 -13.25
C LEU A 159 -21.80 -6.63 -13.40
N THR A 160 -22.28 -6.08 -12.28
CA THR A 160 -23.38 -5.09 -12.27
C THR A 160 -23.09 -3.86 -11.41
N SER A 161 -22.01 -3.88 -10.59
CA SER A 161 -21.73 -2.78 -9.67
C SER A 161 -20.78 -1.76 -10.28
N THR A 162 -21.17 -0.49 -10.20
CA THR A 162 -20.34 0.68 -10.52
C THR A 162 -19.60 1.14 -9.26
N ILE A 163 -18.35 1.56 -9.43
CA ILE A 163 -17.54 2.15 -8.36
C ILE A 163 -17.64 3.67 -8.48
N TYR A 164 -17.77 4.36 -7.35
CA TYR A 164 -17.75 5.82 -7.25
C TYR A 164 -16.62 6.23 -6.32
N ALA A 165 -15.95 7.34 -6.64
CA ALA A 165 -14.93 7.89 -5.78
C ALA A 165 -14.92 9.42 -5.82
N SER A 166 -14.55 10.01 -4.67
CA SER A 166 -14.19 11.42 -4.53
C SER A 166 -12.83 11.50 -3.86
N ALA A 167 -12.01 12.50 -4.24
CA ALA A 167 -10.73 12.72 -3.58
C ALA A 167 -10.40 14.20 -3.45
N SER A 168 -9.78 14.58 -2.34
CA SER A 168 -9.29 15.92 -2.07
C SER A 168 -7.91 15.91 -1.41
N LEU A 169 -7.21 17.04 -1.49
CA LEU A 169 -5.97 17.31 -0.79
C LEU A 169 -6.19 18.39 0.25
N GLU A 170 -5.79 18.11 1.49
CA GLU A 170 -5.77 19.07 2.59
C GLU A 170 -4.37 19.61 2.81
N PHE A 171 -4.20 20.93 2.73
CA PHE A 171 -2.94 21.63 2.95
C PHE A 171 -2.96 22.39 4.26
N TYR A 172 -2.23 21.92 5.26
CA TYR A 172 -2.15 22.55 6.58
C TYR A 172 -1.01 23.55 6.63
N PRO A 173 -1.30 24.87 6.79
CA PRO A 173 -0.23 25.88 6.96
C PRO A 173 0.54 25.64 8.26
N LEU A 174 1.79 26.11 8.29
CA LEU A 174 2.58 26.15 9.51
C LEU A 174 1.91 27.06 10.56
N ALA A 175 1.87 26.61 11.81
CA ALA A 175 1.53 27.50 12.91
C ALA A 175 2.63 28.54 13.13
N GLU A 176 2.30 29.66 13.79
CA GLU A 176 3.27 30.70 14.09
C GLU A 176 4.48 30.14 14.88
N GLY A 177 5.68 30.36 14.38
CA GLY A 177 6.92 29.85 14.96
C GLY A 177 7.22 28.36 14.72
N GLN A 178 6.36 27.64 14.02
CA GLN A 178 6.60 26.24 13.65
C GLN A 178 7.62 26.15 12.50
N THR A 179 8.55 25.21 12.60
CA THR A 179 9.45 24.85 11.51
C THR A 179 8.76 23.86 10.58
N ALA A 180 8.92 24.04 9.27
CA ALA A 180 8.41 23.08 8.30
C ALA A 180 9.04 21.69 8.52
N PRO A 181 8.26 20.62 8.33
CA PRO A 181 8.82 19.28 8.31
C PRO A 181 9.83 19.15 7.16
N VAL A 182 10.76 18.22 7.30
CA VAL A 182 11.66 17.87 6.21
C VAL A 182 10.84 17.09 5.18
N ALA A 183 10.79 17.59 3.96
CA ALA A 183 10.15 16.95 2.80
C ALA A 183 11.14 16.86 1.64
N ALA A 184 10.89 15.99 0.67
CA ALA A 184 11.74 15.89 -0.50
C ALA A 184 11.71 17.17 -1.33
N ASP A 185 12.90 17.70 -1.68
CA ASP A 185 13.04 18.87 -2.54
C ASP A 185 12.56 18.57 -3.98
N GLN A 186 12.67 17.32 -4.40
CA GLN A 186 12.18 16.83 -5.68
C GLN A 186 11.67 15.39 -5.56
N VAL A 187 10.54 15.11 -6.24
CA VAL A 187 10.01 13.76 -6.42
C VAL A 187 10.00 13.44 -7.91
N LEU A 188 10.63 12.31 -8.28
CA LEU A 188 10.69 11.81 -9.65
C LEU A 188 9.97 10.46 -9.71
N ALA A 189 9.14 10.26 -10.72
CA ALA A 189 8.34 9.04 -10.84
C ALA A 189 8.99 8.00 -11.75
N LEU A 190 8.86 6.74 -11.36
CA LEU A 190 8.98 5.59 -12.24
C LEU A 190 7.55 5.06 -12.47
N SER A 191 7.02 5.30 -13.66
CA SER A 191 5.63 5.00 -14.05
C SER A 191 5.53 4.71 -15.54
N ALA A 192 4.35 4.32 -16.02
CA ALA A 192 4.15 3.98 -17.43
C ALA A 192 4.32 5.18 -18.39
N GLY A 193 4.13 6.41 -17.90
CA GLY A 193 4.24 7.60 -18.73
C GLY A 193 4.05 8.93 -18.00
N PRO A 194 3.98 10.04 -18.71
CA PRO A 194 3.91 11.38 -18.12
C PRO A 194 2.61 11.67 -17.36
N SER A 195 1.57 10.88 -17.58
CA SER A 195 0.30 10.95 -16.84
C SER A 195 0.21 9.93 -15.71
N GLY A 196 1.29 9.17 -15.46
CA GLY A 196 1.30 8.08 -14.50
C GLY A 196 0.95 6.72 -15.13
N GLY A 197 0.42 5.83 -14.33
CA GLY A 197 0.10 4.45 -14.66
C GLY A 197 1.15 3.46 -14.16
N THR A 198 0.69 2.29 -13.75
CA THR A 198 1.56 1.18 -13.33
C THR A 198 2.16 0.47 -14.54
N VAL A 199 3.29 -0.20 -14.34
CA VAL A 199 3.91 -1.07 -15.35
C VAL A 199 3.76 -2.52 -14.93
N ALA A 200 3.28 -3.37 -15.86
CA ALA A 200 3.17 -4.80 -15.64
C ALA A 200 4.54 -5.47 -15.78
N LEU A 201 5.07 -5.99 -14.68
CA LEU A 201 6.29 -6.81 -14.66
C LEU A 201 5.90 -8.28 -14.80
N THR A 202 5.95 -8.80 -16.02
CA THR A 202 5.38 -10.11 -16.39
C THR A 202 6.35 -11.28 -16.21
N THR A 203 7.62 -11.01 -15.98
CA THR A 203 8.66 -12.02 -15.72
C THR A 203 9.70 -11.46 -14.76
N GLY A 204 10.50 -12.32 -14.14
CA GLY A 204 11.62 -11.88 -13.29
C GLY A 204 12.68 -11.01 -13.98
N SER A 205 12.65 -10.91 -15.31
CA SER A 205 13.52 -10.01 -16.12
C SER A 205 12.81 -8.74 -16.61
N SER A 206 11.51 -8.61 -16.41
CA SER A 206 10.77 -7.39 -16.72
C SER A 206 11.17 -6.27 -15.76
N THR A 207 11.34 -5.04 -16.29
CA THR A 207 11.76 -3.90 -15.47
C THR A 207 10.84 -2.69 -15.65
N LEU A 208 10.57 -1.99 -14.56
CA LEU A 208 10.13 -0.61 -14.55
C LEU A 208 11.36 0.28 -14.40
N SER A 209 11.61 1.19 -15.35
CA SER A 209 12.84 1.99 -15.38
C SER A 209 12.54 3.46 -15.67
N GLY A 210 13.31 4.35 -15.02
CA GLY A 210 13.34 5.78 -15.32
C GLY A 210 14.77 6.25 -15.50
N THR A 211 15.04 7.02 -16.57
CA THR A 211 16.36 7.64 -16.83
C THR A 211 16.27 9.14 -16.59
N PHE A 212 17.10 9.65 -15.68
CA PHE A 212 17.03 11.01 -15.20
C PHE A 212 18.38 11.72 -15.28
N THR A 213 18.37 13.02 -15.52
CA THR A 213 19.47 13.91 -15.16
C THR A 213 19.11 14.52 -13.81
N PHE A 214 19.82 14.09 -12.78
CA PHE A 214 19.55 14.52 -11.40
C PHE A 214 20.07 15.93 -11.12
N PRO A 215 19.53 16.64 -10.08
CA PRO A 215 20.19 17.80 -9.51
C PRO A 215 21.64 17.47 -9.09
N THR A 216 22.53 18.42 -9.30
CA THR A 216 23.97 18.21 -9.02
C THR A 216 24.33 18.29 -7.54
N ASN A 217 23.38 18.54 -6.65
CA ASN A 217 23.56 18.71 -5.23
C ASN A 217 22.71 17.77 -4.36
N VAL A 218 22.46 16.54 -4.81
CA VAL A 218 21.75 15.53 -4.03
C VAL A 218 22.54 15.20 -2.76
N GLU A 219 21.91 15.32 -1.59
CA GLU A 219 22.48 14.96 -0.28
C GLU A 219 21.99 13.57 0.15
N SER A 220 20.72 13.25 -0.08
CA SER A 220 20.15 11.92 0.17
C SER A 220 19.06 11.57 -0.83
N ALA A 221 18.80 10.28 -1.00
CA ALA A 221 17.83 9.75 -1.95
C ALA A 221 17.14 8.51 -1.38
N TYR A 222 15.82 8.40 -1.63
CA TYR A 222 14.99 7.26 -1.25
C TYR A 222 14.06 6.89 -2.39
N LEU A 223 13.69 5.61 -2.48
CA LEU A 223 12.73 5.13 -3.48
C LEU A 223 11.56 4.45 -2.76
N ASP A 224 10.37 5.02 -2.88
CA ASP A 224 9.12 4.40 -2.44
C ASP A 224 8.63 3.45 -3.53
N VAL A 225 8.45 2.18 -3.19
CA VAL A 225 8.21 1.09 -4.14
C VAL A 225 6.85 0.44 -3.87
N TYR A 226 6.07 0.29 -4.91
CA TYR A 226 4.89 -0.56 -4.95
C TYR A 226 5.09 -1.69 -5.95
N ALA A 227 4.78 -2.93 -5.54
CA ALA A 227 4.77 -4.10 -6.40
C ALA A 227 3.59 -5.01 -5.98
N GLN A 228 2.47 -4.85 -6.66
CA GLN A 228 1.23 -5.58 -6.41
C GLN A 228 1.16 -6.84 -7.28
N GLY A 229 1.10 -8.03 -6.69
CA GLY A 229 0.85 -9.28 -7.42
C GLY A 229 -0.55 -9.30 -8.02
N GLN A 230 -0.66 -9.75 -9.26
CA GLN A 230 -1.91 -9.77 -10.02
C GLN A 230 -2.04 -11.06 -10.82
N SER A 231 -3.30 -11.47 -11.11
CA SER A 231 -3.58 -12.67 -11.90
C SER A 231 -2.91 -13.91 -11.26
N GLY A 232 -2.07 -14.66 -11.98
CA GLY A 232 -1.34 -15.82 -11.44
C GLY A 232 -0.35 -15.50 -10.33
N ASP A 233 0.12 -14.26 -10.21
CA ASP A 233 0.97 -13.80 -9.11
C ASP A 233 0.17 -13.18 -7.93
N GLU A 234 -1.16 -13.09 -7.99
CA GLU A 234 -1.96 -12.58 -6.88
C GLU A 234 -1.76 -13.40 -5.60
N PHE A 235 -1.80 -14.71 -5.74
CA PHE A 235 -1.61 -15.67 -4.63
C PHE A 235 -0.20 -16.26 -4.62
N TRP A 236 0.85 -15.51 -4.98
CA TRP A 236 2.22 -15.99 -5.12
C TRP A 236 2.73 -16.78 -3.90
N TYR A 237 2.22 -16.49 -2.70
CA TYR A 237 2.59 -17.16 -1.45
C TYR A 237 2.06 -18.62 -1.37
N THR A 238 1.14 -19.01 -2.26
CA THR A 238 0.65 -20.39 -2.37
C THR A 238 1.43 -21.22 -3.38
N CYS A 239 2.27 -20.60 -4.23
CA CYS A 239 2.96 -21.27 -5.34
C CYS A 239 3.99 -22.29 -4.86
N VAL A 240 4.20 -23.34 -5.66
CA VAL A 240 5.10 -24.48 -5.38
C VAL A 240 6.10 -24.68 -6.53
N PRO A 241 7.11 -25.56 -6.40
CA PRO A 241 8.01 -25.90 -7.51
C PRO A 241 7.23 -26.48 -8.71
N ASN A 242 7.75 -26.19 -9.91
CA ASN A 242 7.08 -26.49 -11.19
C ASN A 242 6.81 -27.98 -11.42
N ASP A 243 7.69 -28.83 -10.89
CA ASP A 243 7.64 -30.29 -11.05
C ASP A 243 6.59 -30.97 -10.17
N VAL A 244 6.07 -30.29 -9.14
CA VAL A 244 5.00 -30.81 -8.26
C VAL A 244 3.71 -29.98 -8.32
N ALA A 245 3.70 -28.91 -9.11
CA ALA A 245 2.57 -27.97 -9.14
C ALA A 245 1.26 -28.60 -9.62
N THR A 246 1.34 -29.48 -10.63
CA THR A 246 0.16 -30.19 -11.15
C THR A 246 -0.42 -31.16 -10.12
N GLU A 247 0.42 -31.93 -9.45
CA GLU A 247 0.01 -32.90 -8.43
C GLU A 247 -0.57 -32.21 -7.18
N LEU A 248 -0.04 -31.05 -6.83
CA LEU A 248 -0.48 -30.26 -5.66
C LEU A 248 -1.62 -29.29 -5.97
N GLU A 249 -2.08 -29.22 -7.23
CA GLU A 249 -3.15 -28.31 -7.69
C GLU A 249 -2.85 -26.85 -7.34
N SER A 250 -1.58 -26.43 -7.52
CA SER A 250 -1.09 -25.12 -7.11
C SER A 250 -0.39 -24.38 -8.26
N CYS A 251 -0.12 -23.09 -8.07
CA CYS A 251 0.65 -22.27 -9.01
C CYS A 251 2.14 -22.63 -9.00
N THR A 252 2.84 -22.23 -10.04
CA THR A 252 4.26 -22.51 -10.32
C THR A 252 5.21 -21.44 -9.75
N ASN A 253 6.52 -21.63 -9.93
CA ASN A 253 7.60 -20.68 -9.60
C ASN A 253 7.81 -20.41 -8.11
N THR A 254 7.36 -21.28 -7.22
CA THR A 254 7.55 -21.21 -5.77
C THR A 254 6.97 -19.96 -5.08
N GLY A 255 6.86 -19.98 -3.77
CA GLY A 255 6.28 -18.91 -2.94
C GLY A 255 7.27 -17.81 -2.54
N PHE A 256 8.29 -17.48 -3.35
CA PHE A 256 9.23 -16.39 -3.05
C PHE A 256 9.19 -15.28 -4.10
N ARG A 257 8.94 -14.05 -3.65
CA ARG A 257 9.01 -12.83 -4.46
C ARG A 257 9.77 -11.75 -3.70
N GLU A 258 10.63 -10.99 -4.39
CA GLU A 258 11.39 -9.87 -3.85
C GLU A 258 11.58 -8.81 -4.95
N THR A 259 11.42 -7.54 -4.62
CA THR A 259 11.67 -6.46 -5.58
C THR A 259 13.14 -6.05 -5.51
N GLU A 260 13.83 -6.14 -6.66
CA GLU A 260 15.22 -5.77 -6.84
C GLU A 260 15.32 -4.36 -7.42
N VAL A 261 16.11 -3.49 -6.78
CA VAL A 261 16.34 -2.11 -7.25
C VAL A 261 17.77 -1.98 -7.77
N THR A 262 17.94 -1.35 -8.93
CA THR A 262 19.27 -1.08 -9.53
C THR A 262 19.41 0.39 -9.92
N ILE A 263 20.67 0.88 -9.89
CA ILE A 263 21.09 2.15 -10.47
C ILE A 263 22.18 1.86 -11.48
N ASP A 264 21.97 2.22 -12.75
CA ASP A 264 22.86 1.93 -13.89
C ASP A 264 23.24 0.44 -14.01
N GLY A 265 22.31 -0.44 -13.62
CA GLY A 265 22.51 -1.89 -13.59
C GLY A 265 23.29 -2.40 -12.38
N GLN A 266 23.80 -1.53 -11.49
CA GLN A 266 24.37 -1.92 -10.21
C GLN A 266 23.23 -2.14 -9.20
N ALA A 267 23.29 -3.23 -8.42
CA ALA A 267 22.33 -3.49 -7.34
C ALA A 267 22.36 -2.33 -6.34
N ALA A 268 21.20 -1.82 -5.94
CA ALA A 268 21.11 -0.62 -5.12
C ALA A 268 20.21 -0.80 -3.87
N GLY A 269 19.43 -1.88 -3.83
CA GLY A 269 18.58 -2.20 -2.70
C GLY A 269 17.57 -3.28 -3.03
N VAL A 270 16.84 -3.71 -2.01
CA VAL A 270 15.74 -4.66 -2.13
C VAL A 270 14.52 -4.13 -1.38
N ALA A 271 13.33 -4.44 -1.90
CA ALA A 271 12.08 -4.21 -1.21
C ALA A 271 11.33 -5.54 -1.05
N PRO A 272 10.90 -5.89 0.17
CA PRO A 272 10.08 -7.07 0.36
C PRO A 272 8.73 -6.87 -0.31
N VAL A 273 8.18 -7.93 -0.90
CA VAL A 273 6.79 -7.93 -1.38
C VAL A 273 5.88 -8.31 -0.21
N PHE A 274 5.00 -7.38 0.20
CA PHE A 274 3.98 -7.69 1.19
C PHE A 274 2.92 -8.59 0.54
N PRO A 275 2.49 -9.67 1.18
CA PRO A 275 1.51 -10.60 0.62
C PRO A 275 0.08 -10.07 0.80
N TRP A 276 -0.27 -8.98 0.12
CA TRP A 276 -1.64 -8.47 0.16
C TRP A 276 -2.63 -9.55 -0.25
N ILE A 277 -3.74 -9.64 0.46
CA ILE A 277 -4.87 -10.49 0.12
C ILE A 277 -6.06 -9.55 -0.09
N PHE A 278 -6.52 -9.47 -1.33
CA PHE A 278 -7.60 -8.56 -1.72
C PHE A 278 -8.96 -9.12 -1.31
N THR A 279 -9.96 -8.26 -1.22
CA THR A 279 -11.34 -8.71 -1.01
C THR A 279 -11.76 -9.64 -2.15
N GLY A 280 -12.47 -10.72 -1.83
CA GLY A 280 -12.78 -11.79 -2.78
C GLY A 280 -11.70 -12.87 -2.93
N GLY A 281 -10.44 -12.59 -2.55
CA GLY A 281 -9.32 -13.52 -2.70
C GLY A 281 -9.43 -14.75 -1.80
N ILE A 282 -9.12 -15.93 -2.30
CA ILE A 282 -9.16 -17.25 -1.64
C ILE A 282 -10.59 -17.67 -1.26
N ASP A 283 -11.33 -16.78 -0.59
CA ASP A 283 -12.69 -16.97 -0.11
C ASP A 283 -13.38 -15.59 -0.04
N PRO A 284 -14.44 -15.34 -0.84
CA PRO A 284 -15.02 -14.02 -0.95
C PRO A 284 -15.66 -13.49 0.35
N PHE A 285 -16.21 -14.36 1.20
CA PHE A 285 -16.86 -13.93 2.44
C PHE A 285 -15.89 -13.69 3.59
N LEU A 286 -14.66 -14.15 3.46
CA LEU A 286 -13.62 -14.00 4.48
C LEU A 286 -13.40 -12.53 4.85
N TRP A 287 -13.56 -11.60 3.88
CA TRP A 287 -13.19 -10.20 3.95
C TRP A 287 -14.37 -9.24 4.20
N PHE A 288 -15.51 -9.76 4.68
CA PHE A 288 -16.66 -8.96 5.05
C PHE A 288 -16.83 -8.88 6.57
N PRO A 289 -17.07 -7.68 7.13
CA PRO A 289 -16.88 -6.34 6.56
C PRO A 289 -15.44 -5.84 6.74
N ILE A 290 -14.51 -6.65 7.30
CA ILE A 290 -13.13 -6.29 7.60
C ILE A 290 -12.24 -6.85 6.49
N PRO A 291 -11.62 -5.99 5.65
CA PRO A 291 -10.72 -6.43 4.57
C PRO A 291 -9.36 -6.90 5.09
N GLY A 292 -8.52 -7.43 4.22
CA GLY A 292 -7.12 -7.77 4.50
C GLY A 292 -6.28 -6.55 4.90
N VAL A 293 -5.18 -6.79 5.60
CA VAL A 293 -4.29 -5.74 6.10
C VAL A 293 -3.75 -4.89 4.96
N GLN A 294 -3.96 -3.57 5.03
CA GLN A 294 -3.52 -2.55 4.05
C GLN A 294 -4.09 -2.73 2.63
N THR A 295 -5.08 -3.60 2.41
CA THR A 295 -5.51 -3.92 1.05
C THR A 295 -6.24 -2.75 0.37
N LEU A 296 -6.94 -1.91 1.12
CA LEU A 296 -7.62 -0.73 0.58
C LEU A 296 -6.70 0.50 0.42
N ASN A 297 -5.52 0.49 1.05
CA ASN A 297 -4.55 1.57 0.98
C ASN A 297 -3.15 0.99 1.24
N PHE A 298 -2.41 0.72 0.19
CA PHE A 298 -1.08 0.13 0.27
C PHE A 298 -0.07 1.10 0.85
N THR A 299 0.79 0.60 1.73
CA THR A 299 1.97 1.34 2.20
C THR A 299 3.16 0.97 1.33
N PRO A 300 3.87 1.93 0.71
CA PRO A 300 5.08 1.64 -0.06
C PRO A 300 6.22 1.20 0.85
N TYR A 301 7.10 0.35 0.34
CA TYR A 301 8.37 0.11 1.00
C TYR A 301 9.40 1.16 0.54
N ARG A 302 10.09 1.82 1.50
CA ARG A 302 11.08 2.88 1.23
C ARG A 302 12.48 2.32 1.22
N VAL A 303 13.09 2.24 0.04
CA VAL A 303 14.49 1.82 -0.15
C VAL A 303 15.42 3.02 0.02
N ASN A 304 16.46 2.89 0.87
CA ASN A 304 17.45 3.95 1.07
C ASN A 304 18.54 3.90 0.01
N LEU A 305 18.50 4.84 -0.93
CA LEU A 305 19.48 4.99 -2.03
C LEU A 305 20.55 6.05 -1.73
N THR A 306 20.59 6.61 -0.52
CA THR A 306 21.56 7.66 -0.12
C THR A 306 23.04 7.28 -0.36
N PRO A 307 23.48 6.01 -0.24
CA PRO A 307 24.85 5.64 -0.63
C PRO A 307 25.24 6.02 -2.06
N PHE A 308 24.27 6.17 -2.96
CA PHE A 308 24.47 6.54 -4.36
C PHE A 308 24.34 8.05 -4.62
N ALA A 309 23.95 8.88 -3.64
CA ALA A 309 23.65 10.30 -3.86
C ALA A 309 24.84 11.06 -4.51
N GLY A 310 26.09 10.75 -4.12
CA GLY A 310 27.26 11.37 -4.73
C GLY A 310 27.51 10.94 -6.19
N LEU A 311 27.10 9.73 -6.59
CA LEU A 311 27.11 9.27 -7.96
C LEU A 311 26.03 10.00 -8.78
N LEU A 312 24.81 10.08 -8.24
CA LEU A 312 23.66 10.72 -8.89
C LEU A 312 23.90 12.21 -9.16
N SER A 313 24.75 12.87 -8.36
CA SER A 313 25.07 14.31 -8.48
C SER A 313 26.12 14.66 -9.53
N ASN A 314 26.61 13.72 -10.34
CA ASN A 314 27.73 13.93 -11.27
C ASN A 314 27.35 14.68 -12.56
N GLY A 315 26.07 15.03 -12.76
CA GLY A 315 25.55 15.74 -13.93
C GLY A 315 25.35 14.85 -15.17
N GLN A 316 25.55 13.55 -15.05
CA GLN A 316 25.23 12.59 -16.11
C GLN A 316 23.80 12.07 -15.96
N GLN A 317 23.32 11.37 -16.98
CA GLN A 317 22.09 10.61 -16.88
C GLN A 317 22.34 9.30 -16.13
N HIS A 318 21.41 8.96 -15.24
CA HIS A 318 21.39 7.68 -14.52
C HIS A 318 20.05 7.01 -14.68
N THR A 319 20.05 5.69 -14.77
CA THR A 319 18.84 4.88 -14.88
C THR A 319 18.58 4.18 -13.55
N VAL A 320 17.42 4.45 -12.95
CA VAL A 320 16.90 3.71 -11.81
C VAL A 320 15.90 2.70 -12.33
N SER A 321 16.04 1.44 -11.91
CA SER A 321 15.17 0.36 -12.37
C SER A 321 14.74 -0.52 -11.20
N LEU A 322 13.57 -1.13 -11.33
CA LEU A 322 13.11 -2.20 -10.44
C LEU A 322 12.55 -3.39 -11.23
N SER A 323 12.71 -4.58 -10.67
CA SER A 323 12.12 -5.83 -11.16
C SER A 323 11.61 -6.64 -9.98
N VAL A 324 10.74 -7.61 -10.22
CA VAL A 324 10.30 -8.56 -9.18
C VAL A 324 10.87 -9.93 -9.49
N TYR A 325 11.71 -10.43 -8.59
CA TYR A 325 12.27 -11.77 -8.71
C TYR A 325 11.15 -12.82 -8.77
N ASN A 326 11.26 -13.73 -9.71
CA ASN A 326 10.35 -14.86 -9.91
C ASN A 326 8.91 -14.48 -10.31
N ALA A 327 8.65 -13.26 -10.78
CA ALA A 327 7.36 -12.92 -11.39
C ALA A 327 7.05 -13.88 -12.55
N ASP A 328 5.81 -14.38 -12.64
CA ASP A 328 5.39 -15.41 -13.59
C ASP A 328 4.15 -15.00 -14.41
N SER A 329 3.22 -14.26 -13.82
CA SER A 329 2.07 -13.68 -14.52
C SER A 329 2.24 -12.17 -14.68
N TYR A 330 2.07 -11.38 -13.62
CA TYR A 330 2.58 -10.03 -13.54
C TYR A 330 2.47 -9.39 -12.14
N PHE A 331 3.34 -8.43 -11.89
CA PHE A 331 3.23 -7.46 -10.82
C PHE A 331 2.92 -6.09 -11.38
N SER A 332 1.90 -5.44 -10.87
CA SER A 332 1.59 -4.03 -11.16
C SER A 332 2.50 -3.16 -10.31
N ALA A 333 3.45 -2.48 -10.95
CA ALA A 333 4.52 -1.77 -10.26
C ALA A 333 4.53 -0.28 -10.54
N SER A 334 4.85 0.51 -9.51
CA SER A 334 5.23 1.93 -9.61
C SER A 334 6.23 2.29 -8.53
N ALA A 335 6.99 3.36 -8.74
CA ALA A 335 7.86 3.88 -7.70
C ALA A 335 8.01 5.40 -7.78
N SER A 336 8.34 6.01 -6.63
CA SER A 336 8.64 7.44 -6.52
C SER A 336 9.99 7.64 -5.87
N LEU A 337 10.89 8.35 -6.56
CA LEU A 337 12.22 8.69 -6.07
C LEU A 337 12.19 10.05 -5.39
N LEU A 338 12.48 10.09 -4.11
CA LEU A 338 12.51 11.27 -3.27
C LEU A 338 13.95 11.75 -3.11
N LEU A 339 14.23 12.98 -3.50
CA LEU A 339 15.54 13.60 -3.46
C LEU A 339 15.57 14.75 -2.46
N TYR A 340 16.59 14.76 -1.60
CA TYR A 340 16.87 15.84 -0.66
C TYR A 340 18.19 16.50 -1.06
N LEU A 341 18.19 17.82 -1.17
CA LEU A 341 19.26 18.60 -1.78
C LEU A 341 20.05 19.39 -0.74
N ASP A 342 21.36 19.45 -0.90
CA ASP A 342 22.22 20.34 -0.14
C ASP A 342 22.09 21.78 -0.68
N SER A 343 21.23 22.59 -0.05
CA SER A 343 21.00 23.98 -0.42
C SER A 343 22.24 24.89 -0.27
N GLY A 344 23.25 24.43 0.50
CA GLY A 344 24.50 25.15 0.72
C GLY A 344 25.58 24.89 -0.35
N SER A 345 25.34 23.98 -1.29
CA SER A 345 26.29 23.62 -2.35
C SER A 345 25.62 23.62 -3.72
N ALA A 346 26.29 24.17 -4.71
CA ALA A 346 25.82 24.07 -6.10
C ALA A 346 26.04 22.65 -6.69
N GLN A 347 27.01 21.91 -6.14
CA GLN A 347 27.32 20.55 -6.55
C GLN A 347 27.88 19.78 -5.36
N THR A 348 27.36 18.59 -5.13
CA THR A 348 27.95 17.58 -4.26
C THR A 348 28.78 16.60 -5.09
N THR A 349 29.71 15.91 -4.45
CA THR A 349 30.53 14.87 -5.07
C THR A 349 30.61 13.69 -4.12
N GLY A 350 30.78 12.50 -4.65
CA GLY A 350 30.90 11.32 -3.80
C GLY A 350 31.00 10.04 -4.62
N ALA A 351 30.96 8.93 -3.93
CA ALA A 351 31.01 7.61 -4.57
C ALA A 351 30.44 6.53 -3.66
N VAL A 352 29.98 5.44 -4.23
CA VAL A 352 29.76 4.18 -3.56
C VAL A 352 31.14 3.58 -3.20
N THR A 353 31.32 3.16 -1.96
CA THR A 353 32.60 2.65 -1.43
C THR A 353 32.56 1.16 -1.09
N GLU A 354 31.38 0.65 -0.84
CA GLU A 354 31.13 -0.77 -0.55
C GLU A 354 29.75 -1.14 -1.11
N ASP A 355 29.66 -2.26 -1.80
CA ASP A 355 28.42 -2.86 -2.23
C ASP A 355 28.61 -4.38 -2.30
N THR A 356 27.92 -5.09 -1.41
CA THR A 356 27.96 -6.54 -1.33
C THR A 356 26.64 -7.19 -1.71
N LEU A 357 25.68 -6.38 -2.24
CA LEU A 357 24.39 -6.89 -2.65
C LEU A 357 24.53 -7.72 -3.93
N THR A 358 24.07 -8.97 -3.86
CA THR A 358 24.04 -9.92 -4.99
C THR A 358 22.58 -10.28 -5.29
N GLY A 359 22.32 -10.92 -6.41
CA GLY A 359 20.98 -11.44 -6.73
C GLY A 359 20.48 -12.47 -5.69
N PRO A 360 19.16 -12.67 -5.58
CA PRO A 360 18.58 -13.65 -4.66
C PRO A 360 18.95 -15.08 -5.07
N SER A 361 19.07 -15.96 -4.06
CA SER A 361 19.36 -17.38 -4.27
C SER A 361 18.53 -18.20 -3.27
N PRO A 362 17.21 -18.32 -3.49
CA PRO A 362 16.34 -19.09 -2.59
C PRO A 362 16.69 -20.57 -2.61
N VAL A 363 16.56 -21.20 -1.44
CA VAL A 363 16.68 -22.64 -1.27
C VAL A 363 15.27 -23.24 -1.25
N VAL A 364 15.04 -24.21 -2.12
CA VAL A 364 13.77 -24.93 -2.23
C VAL A 364 14.01 -26.38 -1.83
N THR A 365 13.18 -26.92 -0.95
CA THR A 365 13.15 -28.33 -0.60
C THR A 365 11.73 -28.84 -0.59
N GLU A 366 11.54 -30.03 -1.12
CA GLU A 366 10.22 -30.66 -1.19
C GLU A 366 10.31 -32.13 -0.80
N ASN A 367 9.23 -32.63 -0.21
CA ASN A 367 9.04 -34.03 0.10
C ASN A 367 7.57 -34.38 -0.19
N VAL A 368 7.27 -34.71 -1.44
CA VAL A 368 5.92 -34.99 -1.93
C VAL A 368 5.81 -36.49 -2.27
N ASN A 369 4.85 -37.15 -1.65
CA ASN A 369 4.54 -38.56 -1.87
C ASN A 369 3.21 -38.67 -2.62
N VAL A 370 3.29 -39.04 -3.89
CA VAL A 370 2.14 -39.25 -4.76
C VAL A 370 1.78 -40.73 -4.82
N GLN A 371 0.57 -41.07 -4.39
CA GLN A 371 0.02 -42.44 -4.43
C GLN A 371 -1.33 -42.44 -5.13
N PRO A 372 -1.82 -43.56 -5.65
CA PRO A 372 -3.09 -43.60 -6.36
C PRO A 372 -4.32 -43.11 -5.58
N THR A 373 -4.24 -43.09 -4.24
CA THR A 373 -5.37 -42.74 -3.36
C THR A 373 -5.13 -41.52 -2.51
N TYR A 374 -3.90 -40.98 -2.53
CA TYR A 374 -3.56 -39.77 -1.79
C TYR A 374 -2.29 -39.08 -2.31
N ILE A 375 -2.19 -37.80 -2.10
CA ILE A 375 -0.96 -37.02 -2.24
C ILE A 375 -0.71 -36.34 -0.90
N ARG A 376 0.48 -36.49 -0.37
CA ARG A 376 0.90 -35.86 0.88
C ARG A 376 2.31 -35.34 0.74
N GLY A 377 2.55 -34.18 1.27
CA GLY A 377 3.90 -33.66 1.23
C GLY A 377 4.07 -32.30 1.87
N THR A 378 5.30 -31.84 1.82
CA THR A 378 5.69 -30.50 2.25
C THR A 378 6.57 -29.86 1.20
N VAL A 379 6.41 -28.56 1.03
CA VAL A 379 7.29 -27.69 0.25
C VAL A 379 7.82 -26.61 1.16
N ASN A 380 9.13 -26.36 1.13
CA ASN A 380 9.77 -25.30 1.89
C ASN A 380 10.59 -24.43 0.95
N VAL A 381 10.40 -23.13 1.05
CA VAL A 381 11.19 -22.13 0.33
C VAL A 381 11.78 -21.19 1.36
N SER A 382 13.07 -20.92 1.26
CA SER A 382 13.73 -19.95 2.13
C SER A 382 14.74 -19.11 1.35
N SER A 383 14.84 -17.84 1.69
CA SER A 383 15.87 -16.93 1.18
C SER A 383 16.48 -16.17 2.34
N LYS A 384 17.80 -16.05 2.33
CA LYS A 384 18.53 -15.24 3.32
C LYS A 384 19.56 -14.39 2.61
N ARG A 385 19.48 -13.09 2.81
CA ARG A 385 20.43 -12.13 2.26
C ARG A 385 21.00 -11.27 3.38
N ASN A 386 22.31 -11.09 3.38
CA ASN A 386 22.99 -10.11 4.24
C ASN A 386 23.88 -9.29 3.33
N PHE A 387 23.72 -7.99 3.34
CA PHE A 387 24.51 -7.11 2.50
C PHE A 387 24.76 -5.76 3.16
N VAL A 388 25.73 -5.07 2.63
CA VAL A 388 26.11 -3.72 2.98
C VAL A 388 26.26 -2.91 1.71
N ILE A 389 25.62 -1.74 1.68
CA ILE A 389 25.88 -0.71 0.67
C ILE A 389 26.32 0.54 1.41
N SER A 390 27.50 1.08 1.07
CA SER A 390 28.07 2.25 1.70
C SER A 390 28.56 3.24 0.66
N GLY A 391 28.30 4.51 0.90
CA GLY A 391 28.77 5.60 0.05
C GLY A 391 29.00 6.88 0.83
N TYR A 392 29.56 7.87 0.18
CA TYR A 392 29.73 9.19 0.79
C TYR A 392 29.34 10.31 -0.18
N VAL A 393 28.95 11.41 0.42
CA VAL A 393 28.68 12.68 -0.27
C VAL A 393 29.48 13.79 0.41
N ASN A 394 30.20 14.60 -0.38
CA ASN A 394 30.82 15.83 0.09
C ASN A 394 29.79 16.97 -0.02
N THR A 395 29.22 17.33 1.08
CA THR A 395 28.22 18.40 1.19
C THR A 395 28.84 19.72 1.60
N SER A 396 28.06 20.81 1.60
CA SER A 396 28.45 22.11 2.15
C SER A 396 28.86 22.04 3.62
N LYS A 397 28.37 21.02 4.36
CA LYS A 397 28.66 20.77 5.78
C LYS A 397 29.83 19.79 5.99
N GLY A 398 30.47 19.34 4.90
CA GLY A 398 31.57 18.38 4.92
C GLY A 398 31.19 17.01 4.37
N LYS A 399 32.12 16.04 4.52
CA LYS A 399 31.89 14.67 4.05
C LYS A 399 30.93 13.94 4.96
N VAL A 400 29.81 13.49 4.40
CA VAL A 400 28.82 12.62 5.03
C VAL A 400 28.95 11.22 4.44
N THR A 401 29.06 10.19 5.27
CA THR A 401 29.09 8.80 4.83
C THR A 401 27.82 8.11 5.33
N THR A 402 27.12 7.46 4.42
CA THR A 402 25.93 6.63 4.71
C THR A 402 26.25 5.18 4.45
N LYS A 403 26.03 4.34 5.45
CA LYS A 403 26.15 2.88 5.37
C LYS A 403 24.79 2.25 5.68
N VAL A 404 24.27 1.48 4.75
CA VAL A 404 23.06 0.66 4.91
C VAL A 404 23.51 -0.79 5.02
N ALA A 405 23.32 -1.40 6.20
CA ALA A 405 23.53 -2.81 6.43
C ALA A 405 22.17 -3.49 6.59
N GLN A 406 21.87 -4.49 5.76
CA GLN A 406 20.55 -5.08 5.71
C GLN A 406 20.61 -6.61 5.76
N THR A 407 19.65 -7.19 6.49
CA THR A 407 19.38 -8.63 6.52
C THR A 407 17.94 -8.84 6.10
N ALA A 408 17.73 -9.53 4.96
CA ALA A 408 16.41 -9.96 4.50
C ALA A 408 16.33 -11.49 4.65
N ASN A 409 15.29 -11.98 5.37
CA ASN A 409 14.99 -13.39 5.47
C ASN A 409 13.54 -13.61 5.01
N PHE A 410 13.36 -14.68 4.27
CA PHE A 410 12.07 -15.18 3.84
C PHE A 410 12.00 -16.67 4.14
N VAL A 411 10.86 -17.11 4.64
CA VAL A 411 10.51 -18.52 4.78
C VAL A 411 9.05 -18.71 4.35
N ASN A 412 8.80 -19.76 3.57
CA ASN A 412 7.46 -20.23 3.24
C ASN A 412 7.46 -21.75 3.39
N HIS A 413 6.61 -22.24 4.27
CA HIS A 413 6.39 -23.67 4.52
C HIS A 413 4.96 -24.01 4.14
N GLN A 414 4.79 -24.99 3.26
CA GLN A 414 3.49 -25.50 2.86
C GLN A 414 3.40 -27.00 3.15
N SER A 415 2.22 -27.45 3.61
CA SER A 415 1.91 -28.86 3.77
C SER A 415 0.61 -29.22 3.07
N PHE A 416 0.59 -30.39 2.44
CA PHE A 416 -0.51 -30.86 1.62
C PHE A 416 -1.02 -32.22 2.08
N ASN A 417 -2.35 -32.41 2.04
CA ASN A 417 -3.00 -33.70 2.26
C ASN A 417 -4.24 -33.80 1.36
N ILE A 418 -4.05 -34.38 0.20
CA ILE A 418 -5.04 -34.50 -0.87
C ILE A 418 -5.46 -35.95 -0.98
N THR A 419 -6.77 -36.22 -1.00
CA THR A 419 -7.38 -37.54 -1.17
C THR A 419 -8.64 -37.41 -2.01
N GLY A 420 -9.28 -38.52 -2.39
CA GLY A 420 -10.58 -38.47 -3.09
C GLY A 420 -11.73 -37.85 -2.27
N SER A 421 -11.52 -37.51 -0.99
CA SER A 421 -12.57 -36.93 -0.12
C SER A 421 -12.18 -35.58 0.49
N LYS A 422 -10.95 -35.10 0.25
CA LYS A 422 -10.51 -33.80 0.75
C LYS A 422 -9.28 -33.26 0.04
N TYR A 423 -9.19 -31.94 -0.02
CA TYR A 423 -7.99 -31.17 -0.27
C TYR A 423 -7.64 -30.36 0.99
N VAL A 424 -6.39 -30.40 1.44
CA VAL A 424 -5.90 -29.59 2.55
C VAL A 424 -4.54 -28.99 2.17
N GLN A 425 -4.44 -27.69 2.25
CA GLN A 425 -3.19 -26.92 2.13
C GLN A 425 -3.04 -26.00 3.33
N ASN A 426 -1.94 -26.10 4.06
CA ASN A 426 -1.60 -25.15 5.12
C ASN A 426 -0.32 -24.43 4.74
N ILE A 427 -0.33 -23.11 4.87
CA ILE A 427 0.77 -22.22 4.51
C ILE A 427 1.19 -21.45 5.75
N THR A 428 2.49 -21.44 6.04
CA THR A 428 3.10 -20.55 7.02
C THR A 428 4.23 -19.80 6.33
N GLN A 429 4.10 -18.49 6.21
CA GLN A 429 5.09 -17.63 5.59
C GLN A 429 5.52 -16.52 6.56
N ASN A 430 6.79 -16.15 6.50
CA ASN A 430 7.25 -14.92 7.15
C ASN A 430 8.37 -14.28 6.34
N THR A 431 8.24 -12.96 6.16
CA THR A 431 9.30 -12.10 5.65
C THR A 431 9.79 -11.23 6.80
N THR A 432 11.09 -11.20 7.05
CA THR A 432 11.71 -10.27 8.00
C THR A 432 12.79 -9.45 7.30
N LEU A 433 12.82 -8.18 7.58
CA LEU A 433 13.82 -7.26 7.05
C LEU A 433 14.36 -6.39 8.18
N ASN A 434 15.65 -6.53 8.48
CA ASN A 434 16.34 -5.69 9.43
C ASN A 434 17.29 -4.77 8.67
N SER A 435 17.10 -3.46 8.79
CA SER A 435 17.90 -2.43 8.13
C SER A 435 18.56 -1.53 9.17
N ASN A 436 19.89 -1.42 9.14
CA ASN A 436 20.66 -0.51 9.97
C ASN A 436 21.34 0.53 9.09
N THR A 437 20.83 1.74 9.10
CA THR A 437 21.45 2.89 8.42
C THR A 437 22.32 3.65 9.40
N THR A 438 23.61 3.76 9.12
CA THR A 438 24.57 4.56 9.89
C THR A 438 25.00 5.77 9.08
N VAL A 439 24.75 6.97 9.57
CA VAL A 439 25.20 8.23 8.99
C VAL A 439 26.31 8.82 9.84
N THR A 440 27.48 9.06 9.23
CA THR A 440 28.64 9.64 9.92
C THR A 440 29.14 10.90 9.22
N GLN A 441 29.46 11.91 10.03
CA GLN A 441 30.05 13.18 9.58
C GLN A 441 31.17 13.59 10.55
N LYS A 442 32.26 14.13 10.02
CA LYS A 442 33.38 14.55 10.90
C LYS A 442 32.93 15.60 11.92
N GLY A 443 33.22 15.34 13.19
CA GLY A 443 32.88 16.26 14.30
C GLY A 443 31.44 16.18 14.77
N VAL A 444 30.63 15.28 14.20
CA VAL A 444 29.25 15.02 14.62
C VAL A 444 29.15 13.57 15.06
N SER A 445 28.41 13.30 16.13
CA SER A 445 28.13 11.94 16.57
C SER A 445 27.32 11.20 15.49
N ALA A 446 27.70 9.94 15.27
CA ALA A 446 26.99 9.09 14.31
C ALA A 446 25.48 8.99 14.66
N VAL A 447 24.66 9.04 13.64
CA VAL A 447 23.22 8.74 13.73
C VAL A 447 23.04 7.32 13.20
N ILE A 448 22.37 6.46 13.97
CA ILE A 448 22.05 5.09 13.59
C ILE A 448 20.53 4.95 13.62
N THR A 449 19.95 4.59 12.50
CA THR A 449 18.54 4.23 12.39
C THR A 449 18.42 2.75 12.12
N SER A 450 17.79 2.02 13.04
CA SER A 450 17.41 0.63 12.88
C SER A 450 15.93 0.58 12.52
N GLN A 451 15.58 -0.20 11.50
CA GLN A 451 14.21 -0.44 11.08
C GLN A 451 14.01 -1.94 10.85
N ASP A 452 13.00 -2.49 11.51
CA ASP A 452 12.71 -3.91 11.53
C ASP A 452 11.28 -4.15 11.06
N PHE A 453 11.14 -4.79 9.90
CA PHE A 453 9.86 -5.24 9.36
C PHE A 453 9.67 -6.73 9.60
N THR A 454 8.42 -7.14 9.85
CA THR A 454 8.03 -8.54 9.83
C THR A 454 6.61 -8.69 9.31
N PHE A 455 6.43 -9.66 8.38
CA PHE A 455 5.18 -9.90 7.67
C PHE A 455 4.77 -11.38 7.77
N PRO A 456 4.35 -11.85 8.97
CA PRO A 456 3.85 -13.21 9.12
C PRO A 456 2.49 -13.37 8.42
N LEU A 457 2.34 -14.49 7.72
CA LEU A 457 1.11 -14.92 7.06
C LEU A 457 0.89 -16.41 7.36
N THR A 458 -0.32 -16.77 7.76
CA THR A 458 -0.79 -18.15 7.73
C THR A 458 -2.07 -18.22 6.92
N VAL A 459 -2.18 -19.24 6.05
CA VAL A 459 -3.39 -19.54 5.30
C VAL A 459 -3.62 -21.04 5.37
N ASP A 460 -4.73 -21.45 5.97
CA ASP A 460 -5.16 -22.85 6.02
C ASP A 460 -6.42 -23.01 5.18
N ILE A 461 -6.36 -23.85 4.15
CA ILE A 461 -7.47 -24.18 3.25
C ILE A 461 -7.79 -25.65 3.44
N SER A 462 -9.05 -25.96 3.69
CA SER A 462 -9.55 -27.33 3.81
C SER A 462 -10.85 -27.50 3.05
N GLU A 463 -10.81 -28.24 1.96
CA GLU A 463 -12.01 -28.66 1.21
C GLU A 463 -12.36 -30.09 1.58
N VAL A 464 -13.61 -30.33 1.93
CA VAL A 464 -14.16 -31.65 2.25
C VAL A 464 -15.26 -31.99 1.25
N PHE A 465 -15.04 -33.07 0.49
CA PHE A 465 -16.00 -33.60 -0.46
C PHE A 465 -16.97 -34.54 0.25
N LEU A 466 -18.24 -34.16 0.33
CA LEU A 466 -19.28 -34.89 1.05
C LEU A 466 -19.87 -36.03 0.22
N SER A 467 -20.49 -37.02 0.85
CA SER A 467 -21.06 -38.17 0.19
C SER A 467 -22.22 -37.86 -0.77
N ASN A 468 -22.89 -36.71 -0.60
CA ASN A 468 -23.92 -36.21 -1.51
C ASN A 468 -23.36 -35.42 -2.71
N GLY A 469 -22.02 -35.28 -2.79
CA GLY A 469 -21.30 -34.49 -3.79
C GLY A 469 -21.11 -33.02 -3.44
N ASN A 470 -21.67 -32.54 -2.35
CA ASN A 470 -21.42 -31.17 -1.89
C ASN A 470 -19.97 -31.01 -1.37
N ILE A 471 -19.49 -29.77 -1.33
CA ILE A 471 -18.15 -29.43 -0.87
C ILE A 471 -18.26 -28.35 0.21
N ASN A 472 -17.53 -28.55 1.30
CA ASN A 472 -17.32 -27.52 2.31
C ASN A 472 -15.86 -27.09 2.27
N GLN A 473 -15.60 -25.81 1.94
CA GLN A 473 -14.28 -25.19 2.00
C GLN A 473 -14.18 -24.35 3.25
N THR A 474 -13.31 -24.71 4.17
CA THR A 474 -12.98 -23.87 5.35
C THR A 474 -11.66 -23.18 5.11
N THR A 475 -11.64 -21.86 5.25
CA THR A 475 -10.46 -21.02 5.12
C THR A 475 -10.19 -20.28 6.42
N ASN A 476 -8.92 -20.27 6.85
CA ASN A 476 -8.44 -19.47 7.97
C ASN A 476 -7.20 -18.69 7.51
N ALA A 477 -7.25 -17.36 7.57
CA ALA A 477 -6.15 -16.49 7.18
C ALA A 477 -5.77 -15.54 8.31
N ASN A 478 -4.48 -15.52 8.67
CA ASN A 478 -3.94 -14.55 9.62
C ASN A 478 -2.78 -13.81 8.93
N GLN A 479 -2.85 -12.50 8.92
CA GLN A 479 -1.89 -11.64 8.25
C GLN A 479 -1.46 -10.51 9.18
N THR A 480 -0.18 -10.17 9.19
CA THR A 480 0.32 -9.04 9.99
C THR A 480 1.32 -8.22 9.18
N TYR A 481 1.22 -6.91 9.32
CA TYR A 481 2.27 -5.95 8.97
C TYR A 481 2.80 -5.34 10.26
N GLN A 482 4.10 -5.46 10.51
CA GLN A 482 4.75 -4.85 11.67
C GLN A 482 6.00 -4.10 11.24
N ASP A 483 6.16 -2.87 11.73
CA ASP A 483 7.33 -2.02 11.58
C ASP A 483 7.77 -1.49 12.95
N THR A 484 9.06 -1.60 13.24
CA THR A 484 9.68 -1.03 14.43
C THR A 484 10.87 -0.19 14.02
N THR A 485 10.85 1.09 14.33
CA THR A 485 11.94 2.02 14.02
C THR A 485 12.58 2.54 15.30
N SER A 486 13.92 2.66 15.31
CA SER A 486 14.67 3.30 16.38
C SER A 486 15.83 4.11 15.81
N THR A 487 15.93 5.38 16.18
CA THR A 487 17.06 6.27 15.83
C THR A 487 17.84 6.61 17.08
N THR A 488 19.16 6.41 17.03
CA THR A 488 20.08 6.70 18.13
C THR A 488 21.16 7.70 17.69
N GLN A 489 21.54 8.57 18.61
CA GLN A 489 22.69 9.47 18.44
C GLN A 489 23.44 9.57 19.77
N SER A 490 24.77 9.50 19.72
CA SER A 490 25.61 9.49 20.95
C SER A 490 25.24 8.40 21.96
N GLY A 491 24.69 7.27 21.50
CA GLY A 491 24.25 6.17 22.34
C GLY A 491 22.89 6.38 23.03
N ALA A 492 22.22 7.49 22.80
CA ALA A 492 20.86 7.75 23.29
C ALA A 492 19.84 7.57 22.17
N VAL A 493 18.67 7.01 22.49
CA VAL A 493 17.52 6.95 21.57
C VAL A 493 16.96 8.36 21.42
N THR A 494 16.90 8.86 20.18
CA THR A 494 16.34 10.17 19.82
C THR A 494 14.94 10.08 19.24
N TYR A 495 14.61 8.91 18.65
CA TYR A 495 13.28 8.59 18.15
C TYR A 495 13.06 7.07 18.19
N SER A 496 11.85 6.65 18.49
CA SER A 496 11.43 5.26 18.28
C SER A 496 9.95 5.21 17.97
N SER A 497 9.55 4.22 17.16
CA SER A 497 8.15 3.91 16.87
C SER A 497 7.93 2.42 16.74
N PHE A 498 6.71 2.02 17.01
CA PHE A 498 6.19 0.67 16.80
C PHE A 498 4.84 0.76 16.11
N LEU A 499 4.66 -0.04 15.07
CA LEU A 499 3.42 -0.24 14.36
C LEU A 499 3.16 -1.74 14.20
N LYS A 500 1.94 -2.18 14.50
CA LYS A 500 1.45 -3.52 14.18
C LYS A 500 0.02 -3.41 13.69
N ASN A 501 -0.23 -3.91 12.49
CA ASN A 501 -1.57 -4.07 11.91
C ASN A 501 -1.76 -5.57 11.63
N ALA A 502 -2.73 -6.19 12.29
CA ALA A 502 -2.94 -7.64 12.25
C ALA A 502 -4.42 -7.96 11.97
N GLY A 503 -4.65 -8.79 10.95
CA GLY A 503 -5.95 -9.31 10.56
C GLY A 503 -6.06 -10.82 10.83
N GLN A 504 -7.26 -11.27 11.25
CA GLN A 504 -7.63 -12.67 11.43
C GLN A 504 -8.99 -12.90 10.81
N HIS A 505 -9.10 -13.92 9.95
CA HIS A 505 -10.30 -14.18 9.17
C HIS A 505 -10.57 -15.69 9.07
N VAL A 506 -11.80 -16.09 9.26
CA VAL A 506 -12.26 -17.48 9.15
C VAL A 506 -13.61 -17.51 8.44
N ASP A 507 -13.79 -18.44 7.52
CA ASP A 507 -15.10 -18.75 6.91
C ASP A 507 -15.18 -20.20 6.46
N THR A 508 -16.40 -20.68 6.21
CA THR A 508 -16.67 -21.95 5.56
C THR A 508 -17.71 -21.74 4.46
N LEU A 509 -17.27 -21.87 3.21
CA LEU A 509 -18.12 -21.89 2.02
C LEU A 509 -18.75 -23.25 1.84
N GLU A 510 -20.02 -23.26 1.42
CA GLU A 510 -20.76 -24.46 1.08
C GLU A 510 -21.12 -24.43 -0.41
N PHE A 511 -20.73 -25.47 -1.15
CA PHE A 511 -21.06 -25.64 -2.56
C PHE A 511 -21.90 -26.89 -2.79
N ASP A 512 -22.78 -26.85 -3.79
CA ASP A 512 -23.45 -28.08 -4.29
C ASP A 512 -22.49 -28.91 -5.14
N SER A 513 -22.99 -30.10 -5.57
CA SER A 513 -22.22 -31.01 -6.43
C SER A 513 -21.90 -30.48 -7.83
N SER A 514 -22.43 -29.33 -8.20
CA SER A 514 -22.17 -28.62 -9.46
C SER A 514 -21.28 -27.41 -9.27
N PHE A 515 -20.69 -27.24 -8.06
CA PHE A 515 -19.88 -26.10 -7.64
C PHE A 515 -20.64 -24.75 -7.63
N ASN A 516 -21.97 -24.78 -7.49
CA ASN A 516 -22.70 -23.55 -7.21
C ASN A 516 -22.59 -23.24 -5.72
N LEU A 517 -22.25 -21.99 -5.40
CA LEU A 517 -22.19 -21.50 -4.03
C LEU A 517 -23.58 -21.51 -3.42
N LEU A 518 -23.75 -22.23 -2.29
CA LEU A 518 -24.99 -22.30 -1.52
C LEU A 518 -25.01 -21.23 -0.43
N GLY A 519 -23.86 -20.84 0.08
CA GLY A 519 -23.71 -19.86 1.15
C GLY A 519 -22.42 -20.04 1.93
N ASN A 520 -22.33 -19.35 3.06
CA ASN A 520 -21.22 -19.47 4.00
C ASN A 520 -21.72 -19.65 5.44
N THR A 521 -20.87 -20.23 6.28
CA THR A 521 -21.12 -20.46 7.69
C THR A 521 -19.87 -20.19 8.52
N GLY A 522 -20.06 -19.78 9.79
CA GLY A 522 -18.94 -19.59 10.72
C GLY A 522 -18.03 -18.40 10.40
N GLN A 523 -18.45 -17.50 9.51
CA GLN A 523 -17.66 -16.31 9.17
C GLN A 523 -17.38 -15.47 10.42
N SER A 524 -16.11 -15.18 10.64
CA SER A 524 -15.64 -14.20 11.62
C SER A 524 -14.37 -13.53 11.13
N SER A 525 -14.23 -12.26 11.43
CA SER A 525 -13.04 -11.48 11.12
C SER A 525 -12.72 -10.51 12.24
N ALA A 526 -11.45 -10.19 12.41
CA ALA A 526 -10.97 -9.21 13.36
C ALA A 526 -9.74 -8.50 12.81
N GLN A 527 -9.58 -7.24 13.15
CA GLN A 527 -8.37 -6.49 12.90
C GLN A 527 -7.96 -5.74 14.15
N GLN A 528 -6.66 -5.70 14.42
CA GLN A 528 -6.05 -4.91 15.49
C GLN A 528 -4.94 -4.05 14.91
N TYR A 529 -5.00 -2.75 15.21
CA TYR A 529 -3.97 -1.78 14.88
C TYR A 529 -3.39 -1.18 16.15
N ASP A 530 -2.09 -1.33 16.35
CA ASP A 530 -1.34 -0.78 17.48
C ASP A 530 -0.23 0.13 16.95
N TYR A 531 -0.21 1.37 17.39
CA TYR A 531 0.87 2.33 17.11
C TYR A 531 1.24 3.10 18.36
N PHE A 532 2.54 3.29 18.57
CA PHE A 532 3.07 4.26 19.53
C PHE A 532 4.45 4.75 19.08
N ASP A 533 4.80 5.97 19.48
CA ASP A 533 6.14 6.53 19.25
C ASP A 533 6.68 7.29 20.46
N SER A 534 7.95 7.64 20.39
CA SER A 534 8.65 8.37 21.46
C SER A 534 8.26 9.85 21.56
N THR A 535 7.45 10.39 20.65
CA THR A 535 6.87 11.74 20.77
C THR A 535 5.61 11.75 21.62
N GLY A 536 5.10 10.56 21.97
CA GLY A 536 3.90 10.36 22.77
C GLY A 536 2.63 10.12 21.93
N ALA A 537 2.74 9.94 20.62
CA ALA A 537 1.63 9.52 19.81
C ALA A 537 1.29 8.05 20.13
N VAL A 538 0.00 7.76 20.33
CA VAL A 538 -0.53 6.43 20.63
C VAL A 538 -1.85 6.27 19.89
N TYR A 539 -2.00 5.15 19.19
CA TYR A 539 -3.26 4.72 18.61
C TYR A 539 -3.42 3.20 18.77
N ASN A 540 -4.55 2.78 19.36
CA ASN A 540 -4.89 1.37 19.49
C ASN A 540 -6.37 1.21 19.13
N CYS A 541 -6.63 0.32 18.18
CA CYS A 541 -7.98 0.02 17.72
C CYS A 541 -8.08 -1.47 17.43
N ALA A 542 -9.06 -2.14 18.05
CA ALA A 542 -9.45 -3.50 17.69
C ALA A 542 -10.92 -3.49 17.25
N ILE A 543 -11.18 -4.16 16.14
CA ILE A 543 -12.52 -4.37 15.59
C ILE A 543 -12.75 -5.85 15.35
N ALA A 544 -14.01 -6.28 15.49
CA ALA A 544 -14.41 -7.67 15.28
C ALA A 544 -15.76 -7.75 14.56
N ALA A 545 -15.89 -8.76 13.73
CA ALA A 545 -17.10 -9.05 12.97
C ALA A 545 -17.42 -10.55 12.98
N ALA A 546 -18.68 -10.89 12.80
CA ALA A 546 -19.16 -12.25 12.61
C ALA A 546 -20.41 -12.23 11.74
N ALA A 547 -20.62 -13.31 10.97
CA ALA A 547 -21.74 -13.44 10.05
C ALA A 547 -21.86 -12.19 9.11
N ASN A 548 -20.74 -11.74 8.59
CA ASN A 548 -20.59 -10.61 7.68
C ASN A 548 -21.03 -9.24 8.24
N ALA A 549 -21.08 -9.09 9.57
CA ALA A 549 -21.47 -7.83 10.21
C ALA A 549 -20.54 -7.48 11.37
N LEU A 550 -20.30 -6.19 11.59
CA LEU A 550 -19.50 -5.68 12.72
C LEU A 550 -20.17 -6.04 14.04
N THR A 551 -19.45 -6.68 14.95
CA THR A 551 -19.95 -7.11 16.26
C THR A 551 -19.31 -6.38 17.44
N GLY A 552 -18.16 -5.75 17.23
CA GLY A 552 -17.45 -5.03 18.29
C GLY A 552 -16.35 -4.14 17.78
N PHE A 553 -16.04 -3.10 18.53
CA PHE A 553 -14.88 -2.22 18.32
C PHE A 553 -14.47 -1.56 19.63
N ASP A 554 -13.19 -1.22 19.75
CA ASP A 554 -12.64 -0.50 20.91
C ASP A 554 -13.05 0.98 20.91
N PRO A 555 -13.28 1.60 22.09
CA PRO A 555 -13.61 3.02 22.18
C PRO A 555 -12.52 3.97 21.65
N GLY A 556 -11.30 3.47 21.48
CA GLY A 556 -10.16 4.23 20.91
C GLY A 556 -10.12 4.28 19.39
N CYS A 557 -10.98 3.51 18.72
CA CYS A 557 -11.08 3.54 17.27
C CYS A 557 -11.64 4.89 16.79
N THR A 558 -10.96 5.52 15.84
CA THR A 558 -11.37 6.79 15.21
C THR A 558 -11.37 6.61 13.70
N GLN A 559 -12.48 6.92 13.08
CA GLN A 559 -12.62 7.05 11.61
C GLN A 559 -13.23 8.39 11.29
#